data_0341e5cca84fcd598297827d85d6ea95
#
_entry.id   0341e5cca84fcd598297827d85d6ea95
#
_cell.length_a   1.000
_cell.length_b   1.000
_cell.length_c   1.000
_cell.angle_alpha   90.00
_cell.angle_beta   90.00
_cell.angle_gamma   90.00
#
_symmetry.space_group_name_H-M   'P 1'
#
loop_
_entity.id
_entity.type
_entity.pdbx_description
1 polymer ?
#
loop_
_entity_poly.entity_id
_entity_poly.type
_entity_poly.pdbx_seq_one_letter_code
_entity_poly.pdbx_strand_id
1 'polypeptide(L)'
;MTASSAKSAHPVVELVALTKSYGPGKPAVDGINLRIARGSYCCLLGPSGCGKSTTLRMIAGHESVTAGDILLEDRNITDLPAAQRGTAMMFQSFALFPHLTALDNVAFSLKMKGVDKATRHKQAAELLERVAMGHLSQRKPAELSGGQQQRVALARALITQPKVLLLDEPLSALDPFLRI
;
A
#
# COMPACT_ATOMS: atom_id res chain seq x y z
N MET A 1 25.79 20.17 29.66
CA MET A 1 24.83 19.11 29.33
C MET A 1 23.74 19.75 28.48
N THR A 2 23.89 19.71 27.16
CA THR A 2 22.95 20.32 26.24
C THR A 2 21.96 19.23 25.77
N ALA A 3 20.71 19.35 26.25
CA ALA A 3 19.62 18.49 25.77
C ALA A 3 19.38 18.79 24.28
N SER A 4 19.70 17.83 23.44
CA SER A 4 19.33 17.84 22.02
C SER A 4 17.80 17.81 21.94
N SER A 5 17.22 18.94 21.55
CA SER A 5 15.82 19.06 21.19
C SER A 5 15.57 18.17 19.98
N ALA A 6 15.03 16.96 20.19
CA ALA A 6 14.48 16.17 19.12
C ALA A 6 13.32 16.99 18.52
N LYS A 7 13.52 17.57 17.32
CA LYS A 7 12.44 18.11 16.48
C LYS A 7 11.37 17.02 16.39
N SER A 8 10.19 17.27 16.95
CA SER A 8 9.02 16.41 16.78
C SER A 8 8.70 16.42 15.30
N ALA A 9 9.24 15.44 14.58
CA ALA A 9 8.91 15.26 13.17
C ALA A 9 7.40 14.98 13.10
N HIS A 10 6.65 15.86 12.42
CA HIS A 10 5.22 15.64 12.18
C HIS A 10 5.02 14.25 11.60
N PRO A 11 4.06 13.46 12.12
CA PRO A 11 3.81 12.12 11.63
C PRO A 11 3.35 12.19 10.18
N VAL A 12 3.77 11.22 9.35
CA VAL A 12 3.23 11.08 7.99
C VAL A 12 1.84 10.46 8.03
N VAL A 13 1.59 9.55 8.97
CA VAL A 13 0.26 8.96 9.24
C VAL A 13 -0.03 9.10 10.72
N GLU A 14 -1.24 9.55 11.04
CA GLU A 14 -1.77 9.53 12.39
C GLU A 14 -3.16 8.89 12.39
N LEU A 15 -3.37 7.92 13.27
CA LEU A 15 -4.66 7.30 13.55
C LEU A 15 -5.12 7.80 14.92
N VAL A 16 -6.35 8.31 14.99
CA VAL A 16 -6.93 8.86 16.23
C VAL A 16 -8.18 8.08 16.56
N ALA A 17 -8.15 7.30 17.65
CA ALA A 17 -9.25 6.47 18.13
C ALA A 17 -9.93 5.63 17.02
N LEU A 18 -9.12 5.14 16.06
CA LEU A 18 -9.61 4.47 14.85
C LEU A 18 -10.38 3.19 15.21
N THR A 19 -11.62 3.10 14.79
CA THR A 19 -12.53 1.99 15.11
C THR A 19 -13.22 1.47 13.86
N LYS A 20 -13.34 0.13 13.76
CA LYS A 20 -14.13 -0.56 12.73
C LYS A 20 -14.99 -1.64 13.33
N SER A 21 -16.29 -1.52 13.13
CA SER A 21 -17.29 -2.56 13.43
C SER A 21 -18.03 -2.97 12.16
N TYR A 22 -18.30 -4.27 12.01
CA TYR A 22 -19.08 -4.83 10.89
C TYR A 22 -20.51 -5.21 11.30
N GLY A 23 -20.89 -4.95 12.54
CA GLY A 23 -22.20 -5.27 13.08
C GLY A 23 -22.19 -5.26 14.61
N PRO A 24 -23.25 -5.75 15.26
CA PRO A 24 -23.32 -5.87 16.71
C PRO A 24 -22.26 -6.86 17.21
N GLY A 25 -21.49 -6.47 18.21
CA GLY A 25 -20.44 -7.29 18.82
C GLY A 25 -19.12 -6.57 18.97
N LYS A 26 -18.03 -7.34 19.16
CA LYS A 26 -16.70 -6.78 19.32
C LYS A 26 -16.21 -6.16 18.00
N PRO A 27 -15.70 -4.92 18.01
CA PRO A 27 -15.15 -4.31 16.81
C PRO A 27 -13.94 -5.08 16.30
N ALA A 28 -13.75 -5.08 14.96
CA ALA A 28 -12.57 -5.66 14.31
C ALA A 28 -11.30 -4.83 14.56
N VAL A 29 -11.48 -3.51 14.74
CA VAL A 29 -10.47 -2.56 15.17
C VAL A 29 -11.10 -1.67 16.24
N ASP A 30 -10.45 -1.50 17.39
CA ASP A 30 -11.03 -0.87 18.57
C ASP A 30 -10.14 0.27 19.09
N GLY A 31 -10.50 1.50 18.77
CA GLY A 31 -9.92 2.72 19.32
C GLY A 31 -8.41 2.88 19.12
N ILE A 32 -7.84 2.44 17.99
CA ILE A 32 -6.39 2.47 17.76
C ILE A 32 -5.89 3.90 17.64
N ASN A 33 -4.85 4.23 18.41
CA ASN A 33 -4.05 5.44 18.27
C ASN A 33 -2.64 5.05 17.81
N LEU A 34 -2.17 5.63 16.70
CA LEU A 34 -0.86 5.31 16.13
C LEU A 34 -0.32 6.53 15.40
N ARG A 35 0.97 6.82 15.59
CA ARG A 35 1.71 7.85 14.85
C ARG A 35 2.90 7.23 14.15
N ILE A 36 2.99 7.42 12.84
CA ILE A 36 4.07 6.90 12.00
C ILE A 36 4.87 8.08 11.46
N ALA A 37 6.15 8.13 11.79
CA ALA A 37 7.05 9.18 11.34
C ALA A 37 7.34 9.06 9.84
N ARG A 38 7.62 10.19 9.18
CA ARG A 38 8.05 10.21 7.77
C ARG A 38 9.36 9.43 7.59
N GLY A 39 9.43 8.62 6.52
CA GLY A 39 10.62 7.83 6.19
C GLY A 39 10.90 6.65 7.13
N SER A 40 9.93 6.28 7.98
CA SER A 40 10.05 5.10 8.84
C SER A 40 9.34 3.87 8.25
N TYR A 41 9.76 2.69 8.71
CA TYR A 41 9.04 1.44 8.49
C TYR A 41 8.21 1.14 9.73
N CYS A 42 6.93 0.82 9.52
CA CYS A 42 6.02 0.40 10.58
C CYS A 42 5.50 -1.00 10.27
N CYS A 43 5.66 -1.93 11.20
CA CYS A 43 5.17 -3.29 11.06
C CYS A 43 4.04 -3.54 12.07
N LEU A 44 2.87 -3.93 11.58
CA LEU A 44 1.74 -4.35 12.41
C LEU A 44 1.87 -5.85 12.71
N LEU A 45 2.14 -6.18 13.96
CA LEU A 45 2.29 -7.56 14.43
C LEU A 45 1.05 -8.01 15.21
N GLY A 46 0.71 -9.28 15.07
CA GLY A 46 -0.41 -9.89 15.79
C GLY A 46 -0.97 -11.13 15.09
N PRO A 47 -1.79 -11.93 15.77
CA PRO A 47 -2.40 -13.15 15.22
C PRO A 47 -3.32 -12.85 14.04
N SER A 48 -3.71 -13.89 13.30
CA SER A 48 -4.73 -13.76 12.25
C SER A 48 -6.05 -13.26 12.86
N GLY A 49 -6.75 -12.38 12.13
CA GLY A 49 -8.03 -11.82 12.57
C GLY A 49 -7.94 -10.67 13.58
N CYS A 50 -6.74 -10.21 13.99
CA CYS A 50 -6.62 -9.09 14.94
C CYS A 50 -6.77 -7.69 14.32
N GLY A 51 -7.25 -7.57 13.06
CA GLY A 51 -7.56 -6.28 12.44
C GLY A 51 -6.45 -5.63 11.63
N LYS A 52 -5.29 -6.27 11.40
CA LYS A 52 -4.15 -5.70 10.62
C LYS A 52 -4.57 -5.28 9.21
N SER A 53 -5.08 -6.22 8.42
CA SER A 53 -5.53 -5.95 7.04
C SER A 53 -6.67 -4.94 6.99
N THR A 54 -7.59 -4.98 7.97
CA THR A 54 -8.67 -4.01 8.10
C THR A 54 -8.11 -2.61 8.34
N THR A 55 -7.14 -2.46 9.23
CA THR A 55 -6.48 -1.18 9.51
C THR A 55 -5.77 -0.64 8.24
N LEU A 56 -5.01 -1.48 7.52
CA LEU A 56 -4.36 -1.09 6.27
C LEU A 56 -5.39 -0.66 5.21
N ARG A 57 -6.50 -1.40 5.06
CA ARG A 57 -7.58 -1.06 4.12
C ARG A 57 -8.30 0.23 4.48
N MET A 58 -8.50 0.52 5.77
CA MET A 58 -9.04 1.82 6.21
C MET A 58 -8.11 2.96 5.85
N ILE A 59 -6.80 2.83 6.09
CA ILE A 59 -5.81 3.86 5.70
C ILE A 59 -5.81 4.05 4.17
N ALA A 60 -5.89 2.96 3.41
CA ALA A 60 -5.92 3.00 1.94
C ALA A 60 -7.24 3.56 1.37
N GLY A 61 -8.32 3.60 2.15
CA GLY A 61 -9.66 3.99 1.69
C GLY A 61 -10.43 2.90 0.95
N HIS A 62 -10.05 1.64 1.17
CA HIS A 62 -10.77 0.46 0.67
C HIS A 62 -11.75 -0.12 1.70
N GLU A 63 -11.76 0.45 2.90
CA GLU A 63 -12.68 0.11 3.98
C GLU A 63 -13.11 1.39 4.69
N SER A 64 -14.40 1.51 5.00
CA SER A 64 -14.93 2.67 5.72
C SER A 64 -14.57 2.61 7.20
N VAL A 65 -14.35 3.76 7.81
CA VAL A 65 -14.14 3.92 9.25
C VAL A 65 -15.50 3.98 9.94
N THR A 66 -15.65 3.32 11.10
CA THR A 66 -16.87 3.42 11.91
C THR A 66 -16.80 4.61 12.88
N ALA A 67 -15.62 4.86 13.48
CA ALA A 67 -15.36 6.01 14.34
C ALA A 67 -13.87 6.32 14.37
N GLY A 68 -13.50 7.56 14.71
CA GLY A 68 -12.13 8.03 14.74
C GLY A 68 -11.66 8.59 13.40
N ASP A 69 -10.41 9.03 13.34
CA ASP A 69 -9.86 9.77 12.22
C ASP A 69 -8.54 9.17 11.70
N ILE A 70 -8.30 9.38 10.42
CA ILE A 70 -7.03 9.08 9.74
C ILE A 70 -6.49 10.39 9.16
N LEU A 71 -5.30 10.78 9.62
CA LEU A 71 -4.61 11.96 9.08
C LEU A 71 -3.38 11.52 8.28
N LEU A 72 -3.17 12.17 7.14
CA LEU A 72 -1.97 12.05 6.33
C LEU A 72 -1.35 13.44 6.18
N GLU A 73 -0.15 13.64 6.75
CA GLU A 73 0.52 14.94 6.79
C GLU A 73 -0.42 16.04 7.33
N ASP A 74 -1.01 15.80 8.49
CA ASP A 74 -1.94 16.67 9.21
C ASP A 74 -3.30 16.93 8.47
N ARG A 75 -3.49 16.36 7.29
CA ARG A 75 -4.76 16.41 6.57
C ARG A 75 -5.64 15.22 6.91
N ASN A 76 -6.86 15.46 7.36
CA ASN A 76 -7.85 14.40 7.55
C ASN A 76 -8.25 13.80 6.18
N ILE A 77 -8.06 12.48 6.04
CA ILE A 77 -8.35 11.70 4.83
C ILE A 77 -9.41 10.62 5.08
N THR A 78 -10.05 10.60 6.24
CA THR A 78 -10.96 9.54 6.70
C THR A 78 -12.05 9.24 5.67
N ASP A 79 -12.71 10.28 5.14
CA ASP A 79 -13.83 10.14 4.20
C ASP A 79 -13.41 10.32 2.73
N LEU A 80 -12.12 10.49 2.46
CA LEU A 80 -11.66 10.63 1.09
C LEU A 80 -11.65 9.27 0.37
N PRO A 81 -12.06 9.22 -0.91
CA PRO A 81 -11.90 8.02 -1.71
C PRO A 81 -10.41 7.65 -1.89
N ALA A 82 -10.11 6.36 -2.04
CA ALA A 82 -8.74 5.84 -2.15
C ALA A 82 -7.87 6.60 -3.15
N ALA A 83 -8.42 6.96 -4.31
CA ALA A 83 -7.70 7.69 -5.37
C ALA A 83 -7.19 9.09 -4.95
N GLN A 84 -7.76 9.70 -3.89
CA GLN A 84 -7.43 11.05 -3.43
C GLN A 84 -6.57 11.06 -2.16
N ARG A 85 -6.27 9.90 -1.58
CA ARG A 85 -5.55 9.81 -0.29
C ARG A 85 -4.04 9.98 -0.41
N GLY A 86 -3.46 9.78 -1.60
CA GLY A 86 -2.00 9.79 -1.78
C GLY A 86 -1.32 8.56 -1.19
N THR A 87 -2.07 7.49 -0.94
CA THR A 87 -1.58 6.18 -0.50
C THR A 87 -1.58 5.20 -1.66
N ALA A 88 -0.76 4.14 -1.58
CA ALA A 88 -0.88 2.97 -2.43
C ALA A 88 -0.89 1.72 -1.59
N MET A 89 -1.63 0.70 -2.02
CA MET A 89 -1.73 -0.58 -1.30
C MET A 89 -1.37 -1.74 -2.21
N MET A 90 -0.53 -2.63 -1.71
CA MET A 90 -0.29 -3.94 -2.28
C MET A 90 -1.08 -4.97 -1.46
N PHE A 91 -2.00 -5.66 -2.12
CA PHE A 91 -2.84 -6.69 -1.52
C PHE A 91 -2.11 -8.03 -1.44
N GLN A 92 -2.48 -8.88 -0.51
CA GLN A 92 -1.96 -10.22 -0.34
C GLN A 92 -2.05 -11.07 -1.63
N SER A 93 -3.12 -10.91 -2.41
CA SER A 93 -3.34 -11.61 -3.70
C SER A 93 -2.68 -10.93 -4.90
N PHE A 94 -1.86 -9.87 -4.67
CA PHE A 94 -1.28 -8.99 -5.68
C PHE A 94 -2.29 -8.25 -6.56
N ALA A 95 -3.49 -8.76 -6.75
CA ALA A 95 -4.61 -8.18 -7.51
C ALA A 95 -4.20 -7.65 -8.91
N LEU A 96 -3.30 -8.35 -9.61
CA LEU A 96 -2.91 -8.00 -10.99
C LEU A 96 -4.06 -8.25 -11.95
N PHE A 97 -4.18 -7.38 -12.96
CA PHE A 97 -5.14 -7.55 -14.05
C PHE A 97 -4.68 -8.70 -14.97
N PRO A 98 -5.41 -9.82 -15.04
CA PRO A 98 -4.93 -11.03 -15.71
C PRO A 98 -4.82 -10.90 -17.23
N HIS A 99 -5.58 -9.97 -17.82
CA HIS A 99 -5.61 -9.71 -19.26
C HIS A 99 -4.54 -8.70 -19.73
N LEU A 100 -3.88 -8.00 -18.80
CA LEU A 100 -2.83 -7.01 -19.07
C LEU A 100 -1.44 -7.62 -18.93
N THR A 101 -0.47 -7.12 -19.68
CA THR A 101 0.95 -7.42 -19.49
C THR A 101 1.47 -6.83 -18.17
N ALA A 102 2.69 -7.23 -17.76
CA ALA A 102 3.35 -6.61 -16.60
C ALA A 102 3.52 -5.09 -16.81
N LEU A 103 3.92 -4.67 -18.01
CA LEU A 103 4.06 -3.26 -18.37
C LEU A 103 2.73 -2.51 -18.25
N ASP A 104 1.65 -3.05 -18.80
CA ASP A 104 0.35 -2.42 -18.78
C ASP A 104 -0.28 -2.44 -17.37
N ASN A 105 -0.02 -3.47 -16.57
CA ASN A 105 -0.39 -3.50 -15.15
C ASN A 105 0.23 -2.33 -14.39
N VAL A 106 1.54 -2.11 -14.55
CA VAL A 106 2.24 -1.00 -13.90
C VAL A 106 1.75 0.34 -14.43
N ALA A 107 1.58 0.48 -15.75
CA ALA A 107 1.14 1.72 -16.39
C ALA A 107 -0.34 2.08 -16.13
N PHE A 108 -1.13 1.17 -15.57
CA PHE A 108 -2.59 1.30 -15.49
C PHE A 108 -3.05 2.57 -14.74
N SER A 109 -2.45 2.86 -13.60
CA SER A 109 -2.83 4.04 -12.79
C SER A 109 -2.57 5.35 -13.55
N LEU A 110 -1.50 5.42 -14.32
CA LEU A 110 -1.18 6.59 -15.16
C LEU A 110 -2.16 6.72 -16.34
N LYS A 111 -2.59 5.57 -16.91
CA LYS A 111 -3.65 5.55 -17.93
C LYS A 111 -4.95 6.16 -17.40
N MET A 112 -5.35 5.79 -16.18
CA MET A 112 -6.56 6.34 -15.54
C MET A 112 -6.44 7.85 -15.25
N LYS A 113 -5.23 8.36 -15.08
CA LYS A 113 -4.94 9.80 -14.93
C LYS A 113 -4.82 10.54 -16.27
N GLY A 114 -5.06 9.89 -17.41
CA GLY A 114 -5.00 10.50 -18.74
C GLY A 114 -3.59 10.68 -19.31
N VAL A 115 -2.55 10.08 -18.70
CA VAL A 115 -1.18 10.16 -19.21
C VAL A 115 -1.08 9.41 -20.55
N ASP A 116 -0.45 10.03 -21.56
CA ASP A 116 -0.26 9.45 -22.89
C ASP A 116 0.50 8.12 -22.84
N LYS A 117 0.31 7.29 -23.88
CA LYS A 117 0.83 5.92 -23.91
C LYS A 117 2.36 5.85 -23.87
N ALA A 118 3.04 6.72 -24.60
CA ALA A 118 4.50 6.70 -24.67
C ALA A 118 5.11 7.03 -23.31
N THR A 119 4.63 8.10 -22.67
CA THR A 119 5.10 8.55 -21.35
C THR A 119 4.82 7.52 -20.26
N ARG A 120 3.60 6.99 -20.16
CA ARG A 120 3.28 6.01 -19.11
C ARG A 120 4.03 4.69 -19.28
N HIS A 121 4.24 4.22 -20.53
CA HIS A 121 5.01 3.01 -20.79
C HIS A 121 6.50 3.20 -20.47
N LYS A 122 7.08 4.37 -20.77
CA LYS A 122 8.46 4.69 -20.39
C LYS A 122 8.63 4.62 -18.87
N GLN A 123 7.77 5.30 -18.12
CA GLN A 123 7.84 5.29 -16.65
C GLN A 123 7.61 3.89 -16.05
N ALA A 124 6.69 3.12 -16.62
CA ALA A 124 6.43 1.76 -16.19
C ALA A 124 7.63 0.83 -16.46
N ALA A 125 8.27 0.97 -17.63
CA ALA A 125 9.47 0.20 -17.98
C ALA A 125 10.64 0.52 -17.03
N GLU A 126 10.89 1.79 -16.74
CA GLU A 126 11.92 2.21 -15.76
C GLU A 126 11.70 1.60 -14.37
N LEU A 127 10.44 1.53 -13.91
CA LEU A 127 10.12 0.89 -12.62
C LEU A 127 10.27 -0.63 -12.67
N LEU A 128 9.89 -1.27 -13.78
CA LEU A 128 10.09 -2.71 -13.96
C LEU A 128 11.57 -3.08 -13.96
N GLU A 129 12.43 -2.26 -14.56
CA GLU A 129 13.90 -2.45 -14.47
C GLU A 129 14.39 -2.40 -13.03
N ARG A 130 13.92 -1.41 -12.23
CA ARG A 130 14.31 -1.27 -10.81
C ARG A 130 13.93 -2.49 -9.95
N VAL A 131 12.87 -3.21 -10.31
CA VAL A 131 12.45 -4.44 -9.62
C VAL A 131 12.94 -5.71 -10.33
N ALA A 132 13.88 -5.60 -11.27
CA ALA A 132 14.46 -6.69 -12.07
C ALA A 132 13.40 -7.49 -12.87
N MET A 133 12.40 -6.79 -13.42
CA MET A 133 11.30 -7.35 -14.21
C MET A 133 11.25 -6.83 -15.65
N GLY A 134 12.23 -6.03 -16.11
CA GLY A 134 12.20 -5.43 -17.43
C GLY A 134 12.15 -6.45 -18.57
N HIS A 135 12.90 -7.54 -18.46
CA HIS A 135 12.92 -8.63 -19.44
C HIS A 135 11.61 -9.44 -19.52
N LEU A 136 10.72 -9.28 -18.53
CA LEU A 136 9.38 -9.93 -18.46
C LEU A 136 8.23 -8.92 -18.66
N SER A 137 8.53 -7.70 -19.09
CA SER A 137 7.57 -6.61 -19.21
C SER A 137 6.33 -6.93 -20.06
N GLN A 138 6.50 -7.80 -21.08
CA GLN A 138 5.43 -8.22 -21.99
C GLN A 138 4.66 -9.48 -21.53
N ARG A 139 5.08 -10.12 -20.45
CA ARG A 139 4.40 -11.30 -19.90
C ARG A 139 3.13 -10.91 -19.17
N LYS A 140 2.13 -11.80 -19.25
CA LYS A 140 0.89 -11.70 -18.46
C LYS A 140 1.08 -12.34 -17.08
N PRO A 141 0.24 -12.02 -16.08
CA PRO A 141 0.36 -12.59 -14.73
C PRO A 141 0.42 -14.12 -14.69
N ALA A 142 -0.35 -14.82 -15.53
CA ALA A 142 -0.34 -16.27 -15.59
C ALA A 142 1.00 -16.90 -16.05
N GLU A 143 1.86 -16.11 -16.67
CA GLU A 143 3.18 -16.50 -17.17
C GLU A 143 4.32 -16.14 -16.18
N LEU A 144 3.96 -15.61 -15.00
CA LEU A 144 4.89 -15.12 -13.98
C LEU A 144 4.79 -15.98 -12.72
N SER A 145 5.93 -16.25 -12.08
CA SER A 145 5.95 -16.85 -10.75
C SER A 145 5.33 -15.91 -9.70
N GLY A 146 4.94 -16.44 -8.52
CA GLY A 146 4.37 -15.63 -7.44
C GLY A 146 5.28 -14.46 -7.02
N GLY A 147 6.58 -14.69 -6.87
CA GLY A 147 7.55 -13.63 -6.56
C GLY A 147 7.70 -12.61 -7.69
N GLN A 148 7.57 -13.02 -8.96
CA GLN A 148 7.56 -12.10 -10.10
C GLN A 148 6.28 -11.26 -10.12
N GLN A 149 5.12 -11.87 -9.88
CA GLN A 149 3.86 -11.14 -9.75
C GLN A 149 3.91 -10.12 -8.61
N GLN A 150 4.51 -10.48 -7.48
CA GLN A 150 4.73 -9.58 -6.36
C GLN A 150 5.55 -8.34 -6.74
N ARG A 151 6.65 -8.53 -7.48
CA ARG A 151 7.49 -7.41 -7.94
C ARG A 151 6.73 -6.50 -8.90
N VAL A 152 5.91 -7.05 -9.80
CA VAL A 152 5.04 -6.27 -10.70
C VAL A 152 4.00 -5.48 -9.88
N ALA A 153 3.38 -6.09 -8.88
CA ALA A 153 2.42 -5.41 -7.99
C ALA A 153 3.09 -4.27 -7.20
N LEU A 154 4.31 -4.48 -6.73
CA LEU A 154 5.10 -3.44 -6.08
C LEU A 154 5.39 -2.27 -7.02
N ALA A 155 5.86 -2.53 -8.25
CA ALA A 155 6.09 -1.49 -9.25
C ALA A 155 4.78 -0.73 -9.57
N ARG A 156 3.64 -1.43 -9.71
CA ARG A 156 2.32 -0.82 -9.92
C ARG A 156 1.91 0.11 -8.78
N ALA A 157 2.22 -0.24 -7.54
CA ALA A 157 1.95 0.62 -6.39
C ALA A 157 2.87 1.86 -6.38
N LEU A 158 4.15 1.69 -6.71
CA LEU A 158 5.15 2.76 -6.66
C LEU A 158 5.02 3.79 -7.80
N ILE A 159 4.44 3.43 -8.96
CA ILE A 159 4.36 4.35 -10.11
C ILE A 159 3.55 5.62 -9.80
N THR A 160 2.64 5.54 -8.84
CA THR A 160 1.82 6.68 -8.40
C THR A 160 2.57 7.63 -7.48
N GLN A 161 3.82 7.31 -7.10
CA GLN A 161 4.64 8.06 -6.15
C GLN A 161 3.90 8.34 -4.82
N PRO A 162 3.42 7.30 -4.14
CA PRO A 162 2.60 7.47 -2.95
C PRO A 162 3.42 8.05 -1.79
N LYS A 163 2.77 8.83 -0.93
CA LYS A 163 3.35 9.30 0.35
C LYS A 163 3.50 8.17 1.35
N VAL A 164 2.62 7.18 1.28
CA VAL A 164 2.61 5.98 2.13
C VAL A 164 2.33 4.75 1.28
N LEU A 165 3.20 3.76 1.39
CA LEU A 165 3.02 2.43 0.79
C LEU A 165 2.54 1.47 1.89
N LEU A 166 1.39 0.84 1.64
CA LEU A 166 0.76 -0.13 2.53
C LEU A 166 0.94 -1.53 1.95
N LEU A 167 1.49 -2.45 2.74
CA LEU A 167 1.78 -3.82 2.32
C LEU A 167 1.01 -4.80 3.20
N ASP A 168 0.05 -5.52 2.60
CA ASP A 168 -0.74 -6.55 3.30
C ASP A 168 -0.11 -7.91 3.06
N GLU A 169 0.53 -8.48 4.09
CA GLU A 169 1.26 -9.75 4.06
C GLU A 169 2.27 -9.89 2.88
N PRO A 170 3.21 -8.95 2.72
CA PRO A 170 4.08 -8.89 1.53
C PRO A 170 5.00 -10.11 1.37
N LEU A 171 5.18 -10.93 2.40
CA LEU A 171 6.06 -12.09 2.38
C LEU A 171 5.30 -13.41 2.22
N SER A 172 3.98 -13.38 2.04
CA SER A 172 3.15 -14.59 1.95
C SER A 172 3.48 -15.47 0.73
N ALA A 173 4.02 -14.87 -0.34
CA ALA A 173 4.42 -15.58 -1.57
C ALA A 173 5.86 -16.09 -1.55
N LEU A 174 6.65 -15.80 -0.50
CA LEU A 174 7.98 -16.36 -0.36
C LEU A 174 7.92 -17.79 0.12
N ASP A 175 8.85 -18.63 -0.39
CA ASP A 175 9.04 -20.00 0.06
C ASP A 175 9.13 -20.03 1.61
N PRO A 176 8.40 -20.94 2.29
CA PRO A 176 8.45 -21.07 3.74
C PRO A 176 9.88 -21.19 4.31
N PHE A 177 10.82 -21.74 3.55
CA PHE A 177 12.24 -21.85 3.93
C PHE A 177 13.01 -20.51 3.85
N LEU A 178 12.47 -19.49 3.19
CA LEU A 178 13.07 -18.14 3.11
C LEU A 178 12.45 -17.15 4.10
N ARG A 179 11.55 -17.60 4.97
CA ARG A 179 10.88 -16.76 5.99
C ARG A 179 11.61 -16.72 7.33
N ILE A 180 12.86 -17.21 7.39
CA ILE A 180 13.71 -17.21 8.59
C ILE A 180 14.35 -15.86 8.78
#